data_67c24ecf2a1964f890b1e30af25f7677
#
_entry.id   67c24ecf2a1964f890b1e30af25f7677
#
_cell.length_a   1.000
_cell.length_b   1.000
_cell.length_c   1.000
_cell.angle_alpha   90.00
_cell.angle_beta   90.00
_cell.angle_gamma   90.00
#
_symmetry.space_group_name_H-M   'P 1'
#
loop_
_entity.id
_entity.type
_entity.pdbx_description
1 polymer ?
#
loop_
_entity_poly.entity_id
_entity_poly.type
_entity_poly.pdbx_seq_one_letter_code
_entity_poly.pdbx_strand_id
1 'polypeptide(L)'
;MVLLFTVGSEQPTYSLGYFAAFFVCLIVFFFLSRIIIFFLKKFKSSSNISLKVSIKNITQTKSITPITIMSLGLGVTLLLTLALVGTNFQREIAKSIPDIAPDYFFVGIQKGEREKFEQGILKMDPDADIEVVPMVSSGIAKINGINPNTYIKPDNDSYWVIGSERRSSWAEDIPEDNPLVAGEWWDLNKPNQLQISLDAKVARDFNIQLGDIFTLNIYGREIDGEVFNFREVDYRDLSINFAMLFNPQFAQNIPHEYLATAKFNSDKFDETEMLEVMPSLSMIKIADYLTKVTAVLNKVFIAVTLISAVTIVIGLIVISSAIMVQGKVKEYQNLVFKILGFSKKEIILSSLIEFIIIFKSVILIAIFFAVIGSKFIIENIFELVWMFDFKVLILSLIHI
;
A
#
# COMPACT_ATOMS: atom_id res chain seq x y z
N MET A 1 -4.56 26.78 -14.67
CA MET A 1 -3.61 25.84 -14.07
C MET A 1 -4.26 24.45 -13.85
N VAL A 2 -5.42 24.34 -13.17
CA VAL A 2 -6.15 23.05 -13.00
C VAL A 2 -6.45 22.39 -14.34
N LEU A 3 -7.01 23.12 -15.32
CA LEU A 3 -7.31 22.61 -16.67
C LEU A 3 -6.06 22.13 -17.43
N LEU A 4 -4.91 22.79 -17.27
CA LEU A 4 -3.66 22.37 -17.92
C LEU A 4 -3.11 21.07 -17.31
N PHE A 5 -3.27 20.89 -15.99
CA PHE A 5 -2.83 19.66 -15.32
C PHE A 5 -3.75 18.47 -15.63
N THR A 6 -5.08 18.69 -15.74
CA THR A 6 -6.03 17.62 -16.06
C THR A 6 -5.94 17.15 -17.50
N VAL A 7 -5.67 18.07 -18.44
CA VAL A 7 -5.51 17.75 -19.88
C VAL A 7 -4.15 17.11 -20.19
N GLY A 8 -3.13 17.38 -19.38
CA GLY A 8 -1.78 16.83 -19.55
C GLY A 8 -1.50 15.55 -18.77
N SER A 9 -2.44 15.05 -17.95
CA SER A 9 -2.26 13.81 -17.20
C SER A 9 -2.82 12.61 -17.98
N GLU A 10 -2.10 11.50 -17.97
CA GLU A 10 -2.58 10.23 -18.55
C GLU A 10 -3.86 9.72 -17.86
N GLN A 11 -4.15 10.20 -16.64
CA GLN A 11 -5.33 9.82 -15.85
C GLN A 11 -6.03 11.07 -15.28
N PRO A 12 -6.87 11.76 -16.05
CA PRO A 12 -7.50 13.02 -15.67
C PRO A 12 -8.44 12.90 -14.45
N THR A 13 -9.00 11.73 -14.19
CA THR A 13 -9.86 11.44 -13.04
C THR A 13 -9.13 11.58 -11.70
N TYR A 14 -7.90 11.09 -11.57
CA TYR A 14 -7.10 11.26 -10.36
C TYR A 14 -6.68 12.71 -10.13
N SER A 15 -6.33 13.43 -11.20
CA SER A 15 -6.00 14.85 -11.12
C SER A 15 -7.18 15.69 -10.65
N LEU A 16 -8.37 15.44 -11.16
CA LEU A 16 -9.62 16.08 -10.73
C LEU A 16 -9.95 15.74 -9.27
N GLY A 17 -9.78 14.48 -8.87
CA GLY A 17 -9.96 14.02 -7.50
C GLY A 17 -9.03 14.75 -6.53
N TYR A 18 -7.75 14.92 -6.88
CA TYR A 18 -6.79 15.67 -6.08
C TYR A 18 -7.20 17.13 -5.87
N PHE A 19 -7.58 17.84 -6.95
CA PHE A 19 -8.04 19.21 -6.82
C PHE A 19 -9.35 19.33 -6.03
N ALA A 20 -10.28 18.41 -6.24
CA ALA A 20 -11.52 18.36 -5.46
C ALA A 20 -11.21 18.16 -3.96
N ALA A 21 -10.35 17.22 -3.61
CA ALA A 21 -9.91 16.98 -2.23
C ALA A 21 -9.26 18.22 -1.62
N PHE A 22 -8.39 18.92 -2.36
CA PHE A 22 -7.76 20.16 -1.90
C PHE A 22 -8.80 21.25 -1.59
N PHE A 23 -9.78 21.48 -2.47
CA PHE A 23 -10.83 22.48 -2.23
C PHE A 23 -11.76 22.07 -1.08
N VAL A 24 -12.08 20.78 -0.96
CA VAL A 24 -12.86 20.27 0.17
C VAL A 24 -12.09 20.51 1.48
N CYS A 25 -10.81 20.22 1.55
CA CYS A 25 -9.98 20.55 2.71
C CYS A 25 -10.03 22.03 3.06
N LEU A 26 -9.86 22.93 2.10
CA LEU A 26 -9.98 24.39 2.32
C LEU A 26 -11.30 24.77 2.94
N ILE A 27 -12.41 24.28 2.38
CA ILE A 27 -13.77 24.56 2.87
C ILE A 27 -13.94 24.04 4.30
N VAL A 28 -13.49 22.81 4.56
CA VAL A 28 -13.61 22.20 5.89
C VAL A 28 -12.77 22.96 6.92
N PHE A 29 -11.53 23.32 6.60
CA PHE A 29 -10.72 24.17 7.50
C PHE A 29 -11.38 25.52 7.78
N PHE A 30 -12.01 26.13 6.77
CA PHE A 30 -12.77 27.36 6.96
C PHE A 30 -13.92 27.17 7.94
N PHE A 31 -14.74 26.15 7.77
CA PHE A 31 -15.85 25.86 8.66
C PHE A 31 -15.37 25.50 10.09
N LEU A 32 -14.33 24.68 10.22
CA LEU A 32 -13.76 24.31 11.51
C LEU A 32 -13.18 25.54 12.24
N SER A 33 -12.53 26.46 11.53
CA SER A 33 -12.07 27.71 12.12
C SER A 33 -13.23 28.54 12.69
N ARG A 34 -14.38 28.58 11.99
CA ARG A 34 -15.60 29.25 12.47
C ARG A 34 -16.21 28.56 13.69
N ILE A 35 -16.21 27.25 13.72
CA ILE A 35 -16.69 26.46 14.86
C ILE A 35 -15.82 26.74 16.10
N ILE A 36 -14.49 26.74 15.96
CA ILE A 36 -13.55 27.05 17.04
C ILE A 36 -13.82 28.45 17.59
N ILE A 37 -13.95 29.45 16.71
CA ILE A 37 -14.25 30.83 17.11
C ILE A 37 -15.60 30.91 17.83
N PHE A 38 -16.61 30.16 17.37
CA PHE A 38 -17.93 30.09 18.02
C PHE A 38 -17.83 29.53 19.45
N PHE A 39 -17.08 28.44 19.66
CA PHE A 39 -16.87 27.88 20.99
C PHE A 39 -16.07 28.83 21.89
N LEU A 40 -15.03 29.47 21.35
CA LEU A 40 -14.25 30.46 22.11
C LEU A 40 -15.08 31.68 22.54
N LYS A 41 -16.06 32.10 21.72
CA LYS A 41 -17.00 33.17 22.11
C LYS A 41 -17.88 32.82 23.33
N LYS A 42 -18.20 31.53 23.51
CA LYS A 42 -18.99 31.04 24.65
C LYS A 42 -18.17 30.91 25.93
N PHE A 43 -16.84 31.01 25.84
CA PHE A 43 -15.98 30.89 27.01
C PHE A 43 -16.20 32.09 27.95
N LYS A 44 -16.84 31.82 29.11
CA LYS A 44 -17.10 32.85 30.11
C LYS A 44 -15.81 33.43 30.69
N SER A 45 -15.78 34.68 30.82
CA SER A 45 -14.72 35.56 31.34
C SER A 45 -13.87 34.91 32.43
N SER A 46 -12.59 34.64 32.13
CA SER A 46 -11.56 34.36 33.13
C SER A 46 -11.22 35.67 33.88
N SER A 47 -10.81 35.54 35.15
CA SER A 47 -10.22 36.65 35.92
C SER A 47 -8.87 37.11 35.36
N ASN A 48 -8.26 36.31 34.51
CA ASN A 48 -6.98 36.63 33.85
C ASN A 48 -7.19 37.53 32.64
N ILE A 49 -6.73 38.78 32.74
CA ILE A 49 -6.85 39.82 31.73
C ILE A 49 -6.21 39.39 30.39
N SER A 50 -5.02 38.78 30.44
CA SER A 50 -4.30 38.34 29.25
C SER A 50 -5.09 37.29 28.46
N LEU A 51 -5.73 36.32 29.12
CA LEU A 51 -6.58 35.32 28.49
C LEU A 51 -7.84 35.93 27.87
N LYS A 52 -8.46 36.90 28.61
CA LYS A 52 -9.64 37.61 28.10
C LYS A 52 -9.34 38.40 26.84
N VAL A 53 -8.21 39.09 26.77
CA VAL A 53 -7.76 39.85 25.62
C VAL A 53 -7.45 38.90 24.44
N SER A 54 -6.75 37.79 24.68
CA SER A 54 -6.44 36.80 23.66
C SER A 54 -7.71 36.23 23.00
N ILE A 55 -8.68 35.80 23.81
CA ILE A 55 -9.96 35.27 23.27
C ILE A 55 -10.70 36.34 22.49
N LYS A 56 -10.71 37.60 22.97
CA LYS A 56 -11.37 38.70 22.27
C LYS A 56 -10.70 38.99 20.93
N ASN A 57 -9.37 38.95 20.84
CA ASN A 57 -8.62 39.13 19.58
C ASN A 57 -8.94 38.05 18.57
N ILE A 58 -8.98 36.78 18.99
CA ILE A 58 -9.34 35.63 18.13
C ILE A 58 -10.77 35.76 17.61
N THR A 59 -11.69 36.22 18.47
CA THR A 59 -13.14 36.16 18.21
C THR A 59 -13.73 37.44 17.62
N GLN A 60 -12.94 38.50 17.41
CA GLN A 60 -13.43 39.76 16.82
C GLN A 60 -13.85 39.58 15.35
N THR A 61 -14.77 40.40 14.89
CA THR A 61 -15.45 40.26 13.60
C THR A 61 -14.50 40.32 12.40
N LYS A 62 -13.42 41.09 12.50
CA LYS A 62 -12.38 41.24 11.46
C LYS A 62 -11.06 40.51 11.79
N SER A 63 -11.16 39.44 12.58
CA SER A 63 -9.96 38.65 12.93
C SER A 63 -9.39 37.93 11.72
N ILE A 64 -8.07 37.93 11.59
CA ILE A 64 -7.32 37.19 10.57
C ILE A 64 -7.23 35.70 10.95
N THR A 65 -7.63 35.33 12.19
CA THR A 65 -7.54 33.96 12.73
C THR A 65 -8.08 32.86 11.80
N PRO A 66 -9.25 33.01 11.11
CA PRO A 66 -9.73 31.97 10.19
C PRO A 66 -8.75 31.69 9.05
N ILE A 67 -8.20 32.74 8.46
CA ILE A 67 -7.22 32.61 7.35
C ILE A 67 -5.92 31.97 7.85
N THR A 68 -5.48 32.35 9.05
CA THR A 68 -4.29 31.76 9.69
C THR A 68 -4.49 30.26 9.97
N ILE A 69 -5.64 29.86 10.53
CA ILE A 69 -5.95 28.45 10.78
C ILE A 69 -6.01 27.66 9.46
N MET A 70 -6.60 28.22 8.41
CA MET A 70 -6.62 27.56 7.09
C MET A 70 -5.23 27.39 6.51
N SER A 71 -4.44 28.43 6.47
CA SER A 71 -3.12 28.43 5.85
C SER A 71 -2.14 27.51 6.59
N LEU A 72 -2.03 27.67 7.93
CA LEU A 72 -1.19 26.81 8.78
C LEU A 72 -1.71 25.36 8.78
N GLY A 73 -3.03 25.20 8.87
CA GLY A 73 -3.68 23.90 8.94
C GLY A 73 -3.40 23.05 7.71
N LEU A 74 -3.52 23.63 6.51
CA LEU A 74 -3.19 22.93 5.26
C LEU A 74 -1.73 22.53 5.20
N GLY A 75 -0.81 23.44 5.53
CA GLY A 75 0.63 23.16 5.52
C GLY A 75 0.98 22.01 6.49
N VAL A 76 0.51 22.10 7.74
CA VAL A 76 0.75 21.06 8.75
C VAL A 76 0.09 19.74 8.37
N THR A 77 -1.15 19.75 7.84
CA THR A 77 -1.83 18.54 7.37
C THR A 77 -1.03 17.84 6.29
N LEU A 78 -0.57 18.58 5.30
CA LEU A 78 0.20 18.00 4.19
C LEU A 78 1.51 17.39 4.67
N LEU A 79 2.22 18.07 5.59
CA LEU A 79 3.44 17.55 6.21
C LEU A 79 3.20 16.24 6.97
N LEU A 80 2.19 16.22 7.82
CA LEU A 80 1.86 15.03 8.60
C LEU A 80 1.39 13.88 7.70
N THR A 81 0.60 14.18 6.66
CA THR A 81 0.16 13.16 5.69
C THR A 81 1.36 12.53 5.00
N LEU A 82 2.29 13.35 4.48
CA LEU A 82 3.49 12.85 3.81
C LEU A 82 4.41 12.06 4.75
N ALA A 83 4.55 12.50 6.00
CA ALA A 83 5.33 11.77 6.99
C ALA A 83 4.72 10.39 7.30
N LEU A 84 3.39 10.32 7.48
CA LEU A 84 2.68 9.05 7.72
C LEU A 84 2.71 8.13 6.50
N VAL A 85 2.56 8.66 5.30
CA VAL A 85 2.67 7.89 4.05
C VAL A 85 4.10 7.35 3.92
N GLY A 86 5.11 8.20 4.08
CA GLY A 86 6.52 7.81 3.95
C GLY A 86 6.92 6.69 4.92
N THR A 87 6.47 6.75 6.18
CA THR A 87 6.76 5.70 7.18
C THR A 87 6.02 4.40 6.92
N ASN A 88 4.79 4.45 6.42
CA ASN A 88 4.09 3.23 5.99
C ASN A 88 4.81 2.57 4.81
N PHE A 89 5.29 3.36 3.84
CA PHE A 89 6.13 2.86 2.75
C PHE A 89 7.43 2.22 3.23
N GLN A 90 8.18 2.89 4.12
CA GLN A 90 9.41 2.33 4.68
C GLN A 90 9.18 1.00 5.39
N ARG A 91 8.08 0.90 6.13
CA ARG A 91 7.71 -0.31 6.85
C ARG A 91 7.35 -1.44 5.89
N GLU A 92 6.64 -1.14 4.80
CA GLU A 92 6.28 -2.13 3.79
C GLU A 92 7.52 -2.63 3.04
N ILE A 93 8.44 -1.73 2.66
CA ILE A 93 9.74 -2.12 2.09
C ILE A 93 10.51 -3.04 3.05
N ALA A 94 10.53 -2.72 4.34
CA ALA A 94 11.22 -3.54 5.35
C ALA A 94 10.55 -4.90 5.58
N LYS A 95 9.23 -5.02 5.35
CA LYS A 95 8.48 -6.28 5.45
C LYS A 95 8.51 -7.08 4.14
N SER A 96 8.87 -6.48 3.02
CA SER A 96 8.84 -7.12 1.70
C SER A 96 9.89 -8.22 1.52
N ILE A 97 10.70 -8.50 2.55
CA ILE A 97 11.57 -9.67 2.62
C ILE A 97 11.08 -10.50 3.81
N PRO A 98 10.16 -11.45 3.61
CA PRO A 98 9.79 -12.38 4.65
C PRO A 98 11.03 -13.17 5.06
N ASP A 99 11.22 -13.39 6.37
CA ASP A 99 12.27 -14.30 6.88
C ASP A 99 12.10 -15.73 6.32
N ILE A 100 10.95 -16.02 5.74
CA ILE A 100 10.55 -17.30 5.16
C ILE A 100 10.86 -17.37 3.65
N ALA A 101 11.19 -16.25 2.98
CA ALA A 101 11.45 -16.26 1.54
C ALA A 101 12.58 -17.23 1.17
N PRO A 102 12.42 -18.02 0.09
CA PRO A 102 13.49 -18.89 -0.41
C PRO A 102 14.63 -18.04 -0.99
N ASP A 103 15.84 -18.60 -1.00
CA ASP A 103 17.00 -17.93 -1.61
C ASP A 103 16.97 -18.03 -3.13
N TYR A 104 16.47 -19.14 -3.65
CA TYR A 104 16.41 -19.44 -5.07
C TYR A 104 15.10 -20.07 -5.51
N PHE A 105 14.67 -19.72 -6.72
CA PHE A 105 13.73 -20.51 -7.54
C PHE A 105 14.50 -21.28 -8.61
N PHE A 106 14.10 -22.52 -8.83
CA PHE A 106 14.66 -23.42 -9.83
C PHE A 106 13.57 -23.85 -10.80
N VAL A 107 13.76 -23.57 -12.08
CA VAL A 107 12.78 -23.83 -13.15
C VAL A 107 13.38 -24.74 -14.20
N GLY A 108 12.56 -25.62 -14.78
CA GLY A 108 12.99 -26.51 -15.85
C GLY A 108 13.54 -27.85 -15.35
N ILE A 109 13.21 -28.27 -14.15
CA ILE A 109 13.55 -29.60 -13.61
C ILE A 109 12.67 -30.61 -14.30
N GLN A 110 13.26 -31.48 -15.13
CA GLN A 110 12.52 -32.52 -15.85
C GLN A 110 12.08 -33.64 -14.90
N LYS A 111 10.98 -34.32 -15.25
CA LYS A 111 10.39 -35.38 -14.42
C LYS A 111 11.41 -36.44 -13.92
N GLY A 112 12.37 -36.82 -14.78
CA GLY A 112 13.42 -37.80 -14.42
C GLY A 112 14.62 -37.24 -13.66
N GLU A 113 14.66 -35.92 -13.43
CA GLU A 113 15.80 -35.22 -12.82
C GLU A 113 15.52 -34.74 -11.39
N ARG A 114 14.30 -34.94 -10.88
CA ARG A 114 13.89 -34.49 -9.55
C ARG A 114 14.83 -34.99 -8.45
N GLU A 115 15.07 -36.32 -8.41
CA GLU A 115 15.93 -36.90 -7.38
C GLU A 115 17.37 -36.38 -7.48
N LYS A 116 17.88 -36.20 -8.71
CA LYS A 116 19.21 -35.66 -8.96
C LYS A 116 19.31 -34.21 -8.48
N PHE A 117 18.27 -33.43 -8.66
CA PHE A 117 18.16 -32.05 -8.17
C PHE A 117 18.21 -32.01 -6.64
N GLU A 118 17.32 -32.77 -5.97
CA GLU A 118 17.23 -32.80 -4.50
C GLU A 118 18.58 -33.27 -3.89
N GLN A 119 19.18 -34.31 -4.43
CA GLN A 119 20.49 -34.81 -4.00
C GLN A 119 21.62 -33.78 -4.23
N GLY A 120 21.58 -33.06 -5.34
CA GLY A 120 22.54 -32.00 -5.65
C GLY A 120 22.49 -30.87 -4.62
N ILE A 121 21.32 -30.39 -4.25
CA ILE A 121 21.14 -29.37 -3.22
C ILE A 121 21.59 -29.88 -1.83
N LEU A 122 21.07 -31.04 -1.41
CA LEU A 122 21.37 -31.62 -0.10
C LEU A 122 22.85 -32.02 0.08
N LYS A 123 23.58 -32.28 -1.01
CA LYS A 123 25.01 -32.47 -0.96
C LYS A 123 25.78 -31.22 -0.59
N MET A 124 25.32 -30.06 -1.07
CA MET A 124 25.95 -28.76 -0.77
C MET A 124 25.50 -28.22 0.58
N ASP A 125 24.21 -28.32 0.91
CA ASP A 125 23.66 -27.94 2.20
C ASP A 125 22.65 -28.99 2.68
N PRO A 126 23.06 -29.90 3.60
CA PRO A 126 22.16 -30.94 4.11
C PRO A 126 20.96 -30.47 4.88
N ASP A 127 21.01 -29.23 5.38
CA ASP A 127 19.93 -28.60 6.16
C ASP A 127 19.10 -27.62 5.30
N ALA A 128 19.28 -27.61 3.98
CA ALA A 128 18.49 -26.78 3.08
C ALA A 128 17.00 -27.17 3.12
N ASP A 129 16.14 -26.17 3.22
CA ASP A 129 14.70 -26.36 3.08
C ASP A 129 14.33 -26.30 1.58
N ILE A 130 13.81 -27.40 1.05
CA ILE A 130 13.55 -27.57 -0.37
C ILE A 130 12.08 -27.90 -0.56
N GLU A 131 11.39 -27.07 -1.35
CA GLU A 131 10.06 -27.38 -1.83
C GLU A 131 10.10 -27.68 -3.32
N VAL A 132 9.54 -28.82 -3.75
CA VAL A 132 9.51 -29.22 -5.18
C VAL A 132 8.06 -29.53 -5.57
N VAL A 133 7.52 -28.73 -6.47
CA VAL A 133 6.12 -28.87 -6.93
C VAL A 133 6.08 -29.17 -8.43
N PRO A 134 5.16 -30.02 -8.89
CA PRO A 134 4.94 -30.24 -10.30
C PRO A 134 4.35 -29.00 -10.96
N MET A 135 4.66 -28.76 -12.22
CA MET A 135 4.24 -27.59 -12.97
C MET A 135 3.81 -27.98 -14.38
N VAL A 136 2.59 -27.57 -14.76
CA VAL A 136 1.99 -27.79 -16.07
C VAL A 136 1.67 -26.45 -16.71
N SER A 137 2.04 -26.27 -17.98
CA SER A 137 1.57 -25.11 -18.76
C SER A 137 0.13 -25.35 -19.22
N SER A 138 -0.76 -24.46 -18.85
CA SER A 138 -2.18 -24.50 -19.20
C SER A 138 -2.72 -23.11 -19.55
N GLY A 139 -3.61 -23.03 -20.52
CA GLY A 139 -4.31 -21.79 -20.88
C GLY A 139 -5.81 -21.96 -20.81
N ILE A 140 -6.56 -20.96 -20.34
CA ILE A 140 -8.03 -21.00 -20.35
C ILE A 140 -8.52 -20.66 -21.75
N ALA A 141 -8.98 -21.66 -22.50
CA ALA A 141 -9.53 -21.50 -23.85
C ALA A 141 -10.98 -21.01 -23.80
N LYS A 142 -11.82 -21.58 -22.93
CA LYS A 142 -13.23 -21.22 -22.76
C LYS A 142 -13.65 -21.32 -21.30
N ILE A 143 -14.66 -20.54 -20.93
CA ILE A 143 -15.37 -20.63 -19.65
C ILE A 143 -16.84 -20.87 -20.00
N ASN A 144 -17.40 -22.00 -19.59
CA ASN A 144 -18.78 -22.42 -19.95
C ASN A 144 -19.03 -22.36 -21.49
N GLY A 145 -18.03 -22.73 -22.27
CA GLY A 145 -18.10 -22.69 -23.72
C GLY A 145 -17.93 -21.32 -24.40
N ILE A 146 -17.74 -20.25 -23.58
CA ILE A 146 -17.66 -18.85 -24.02
C ILE A 146 -16.20 -18.38 -23.96
N ASN A 147 -15.83 -17.45 -24.84
CA ASN A 147 -14.48 -16.86 -24.83
C ASN A 147 -14.22 -16.12 -23.50
N PRO A 148 -13.13 -16.41 -22.79
CA PRO A 148 -12.84 -15.81 -21.48
C PRO A 148 -12.77 -14.27 -21.51
N ASN A 149 -12.38 -13.65 -22.62
CA ASN A 149 -12.34 -12.19 -22.77
C ASN A 149 -13.72 -11.51 -22.65
N THR A 150 -14.81 -12.27 -22.68
CA THR A 150 -16.17 -11.71 -22.42
C THR A 150 -16.48 -11.57 -20.95
N TYR A 151 -15.77 -12.25 -20.06
CA TYR A 151 -15.98 -12.22 -18.62
C TYR A 151 -15.29 -11.05 -17.94
N ILE A 152 -14.14 -10.61 -18.48
CA ILE A 152 -13.29 -9.62 -17.82
C ILE A 152 -12.66 -8.68 -18.86
N LYS A 153 -12.48 -7.43 -18.48
CA LYS A 153 -11.81 -6.42 -19.31
C LYS A 153 -10.30 -6.43 -19.08
N PRO A 154 -9.50 -5.98 -20.07
CA PRO A 154 -8.04 -5.94 -19.95
C PRO A 154 -7.47 -5.05 -18.83
N ASP A 155 -8.26 -4.13 -18.31
CA ASP A 155 -7.89 -3.22 -17.21
C ASP A 155 -8.14 -3.81 -15.81
N ASN A 156 -8.68 -5.02 -15.72
CA ASN A 156 -8.87 -5.71 -14.45
C ASN A 156 -7.58 -6.43 -14.03
N ASP A 157 -7.30 -6.40 -12.73
CA ASP A 157 -6.10 -7.00 -12.13
C ASP A 157 -5.96 -8.51 -12.38
N SER A 158 -7.08 -9.24 -12.50
CA SER A 158 -7.08 -10.68 -12.75
C SER A 158 -7.01 -11.07 -14.24
N TYR A 159 -6.98 -10.08 -15.18
CA TYR A 159 -6.90 -10.35 -16.61
C TYR A 159 -5.68 -11.19 -17.02
N TRP A 160 -4.60 -11.10 -16.24
CA TRP A 160 -3.38 -11.87 -16.47
C TRP A 160 -3.61 -13.39 -16.54
N VAL A 161 -4.66 -13.91 -15.89
CA VAL A 161 -4.96 -15.35 -15.86
C VAL A 161 -5.32 -15.89 -17.25
N ILE A 162 -5.94 -15.08 -18.12
CA ILE A 162 -6.37 -15.48 -19.46
C ILE A 162 -5.47 -14.94 -20.59
N GLY A 163 -4.59 -13.99 -20.31
CA GLY A 163 -3.80 -13.27 -21.31
C GLY A 163 -2.74 -14.12 -22.04
N SER A 164 -2.35 -15.27 -21.50
CA SER A 164 -1.40 -16.23 -22.07
C SER A 164 -1.49 -17.57 -21.35
N GLU A 165 -0.75 -18.58 -21.82
CA GLU A 165 -0.57 -19.83 -21.07
C GLU A 165 -0.01 -19.51 -19.67
N ARG A 166 -0.56 -20.19 -18.67
CA ARG A 166 -0.18 -20.05 -17.27
C ARG A 166 0.34 -21.36 -16.73
N ARG A 167 1.13 -21.24 -15.68
CA ARG A 167 1.58 -22.39 -14.93
C ARG A 167 0.52 -22.76 -13.93
N SER A 168 0.15 -24.03 -13.92
CA SER A 168 -0.73 -24.65 -12.94
C SER A 168 0.00 -25.81 -12.29
N SER A 169 -0.48 -26.27 -11.18
CA SER A 169 0.09 -27.39 -10.44
C SER A 169 -1.04 -28.34 -10.00
N TRP A 170 -0.69 -29.33 -9.20
CA TRP A 170 -1.65 -30.14 -8.45
C TRP A 170 -1.13 -30.39 -7.03
N ALA A 171 -2.04 -30.63 -6.13
CA ALA A 171 -1.73 -30.93 -4.74
C ALA A 171 -2.67 -32.02 -4.22
N GLU A 172 -2.16 -32.92 -3.37
CA GLU A 172 -2.97 -33.94 -2.70
C GLU A 172 -3.79 -33.31 -1.57
N ASP A 173 -3.13 -32.48 -0.76
CA ASP A 173 -3.71 -31.77 0.38
C ASP A 173 -3.86 -30.27 0.09
N ILE A 174 -4.65 -29.59 0.91
CA ILE A 174 -4.79 -28.14 0.87
C ILE A 174 -3.44 -27.53 1.24
N PRO A 175 -2.84 -26.66 0.40
CA PRO A 175 -1.61 -25.96 0.76
C PRO A 175 -1.82 -25.11 2.03
N GLU A 176 -0.86 -25.14 2.96
CA GLU A 176 -0.98 -24.50 4.29
C GLU A 176 -1.34 -23.02 4.22
N ASP A 177 -0.74 -22.29 3.26
CA ASP A 177 -0.94 -20.84 3.10
C ASP A 177 -2.09 -20.46 2.15
N ASN A 178 -2.87 -21.45 1.68
CA ASN A 178 -3.97 -21.25 0.73
C ASN A 178 -5.29 -21.83 1.28
N PRO A 179 -5.90 -21.22 2.30
CA PRO A 179 -7.10 -21.75 2.93
C PRO A 179 -8.27 -21.83 1.95
N LEU A 180 -9.08 -22.88 2.10
CA LEU A 180 -10.29 -23.07 1.34
C LEU A 180 -11.35 -22.04 1.75
N VAL A 181 -11.94 -21.37 0.75
CA VAL A 181 -12.96 -20.33 0.95
C VAL A 181 -14.36 -20.85 0.65
N ALA A 182 -14.48 -21.72 -0.38
CA ALA A 182 -15.75 -22.30 -0.78
C ALA A 182 -15.54 -23.65 -1.48
N GLY A 183 -16.54 -24.52 -1.40
CA GLY A 183 -16.49 -25.89 -1.90
C GLY A 183 -15.80 -26.84 -0.92
N GLU A 184 -15.47 -28.03 -1.40
CA GLU A 184 -14.76 -29.06 -0.63
C GLU A 184 -13.46 -29.41 -1.35
N TRP A 185 -12.46 -29.96 -0.62
CA TRP A 185 -11.28 -30.50 -1.26
C TRP A 185 -11.61 -31.82 -1.94
N TRP A 186 -10.89 -32.15 -3.00
CA TRP A 186 -11.14 -33.38 -3.77
C TRP A 186 -10.91 -34.65 -2.98
N ASP A 187 -11.72 -35.66 -3.26
CA ASP A 187 -11.57 -37.00 -2.71
C ASP A 187 -10.66 -37.83 -3.65
N LEU A 188 -9.49 -38.22 -3.16
CA LEU A 188 -8.50 -38.98 -3.91
C LEU A 188 -9.01 -40.37 -4.38
N ASN A 189 -10.12 -40.86 -3.83
CA ASN A 189 -10.72 -42.14 -4.20
C ASN A 189 -11.79 -42.02 -5.31
N LYS A 190 -12.12 -40.82 -5.76
CA LYS A 190 -13.12 -40.61 -6.83
C LYS A 190 -12.46 -40.46 -8.19
N PRO A 191 -13.11 -40.90 -9.29
CA PRO A 191 -12.43 -41.04 -10.58
C PRO A 191 -12.28 -39.75 -11.40
N ASN A 192 -11.22 -39.74 -12.08
CA ASN A 192 -10.74 -39.26 -13.41
C ASN A 192 -11.39 -38.05 -14.13
N GLN A 193 -12.20 -37.22 -13.51
CA GLN A 193 -12.59 -35.93 -14.09
C GLN A 193 -11.64 -34.85 -13.58
N LEU A 194 -11.23 -33.94 -14.47
CA LEU A 194 -10.40 -32.81 -14.09
C LEU A 194 -11.20 -31.88 -13.19
N GLN A 195 -10.74 -31.72 -11.94
CA GLN A 195 -11.25 -30.77 -10.98
C GLN A 195 -10.24 -29.65 -10.78
N ILE A 196 -10.75 -28.43 -10.67
CA ILE A 196 -9.94 -27.21 -10.56
C ILE A 196 -10.23 -26.53 -9.23
N SER A 197 -9.17 -26.31 -8.47
CA SER A 197 -9.17 -25.38 -7.35
C SER A 197 -8.70 -24.02 -7.85
N LEU A 198 -9.56 -23.01 -7.79
CA LEU A 198 -9.31 -21.68 -8.35
C LEU A 198 -9.06 -20.67 -7.24
N ASP A 199 -8.18 -19.68 -7.53
CA ASP A 199 -8.00 -18.50 -6.66
C ASP A 199 -9.34 -17.75 -6.51
N ALA A 200 -9.74 -17.50 -5.26
CA ALA A 200 -10.99 -16.83 -4.92
C ALA A 200 -11.08 -15.39 -5.44
N LYS A 201 -9.95 -14.67 -5.58
CA LYS A 201 -9.92 -13.34 -6.22
C LYS A 201 -10.26 -13.46 -7.70
N VAL A 202 -9.63 -14.40 -8.39
CA VAL A 202 -9.91 -14.68 -9.82
C VAL A 202 -11.37 -15.08 -10.00
N ALA A 203 -11.90 -15.97 -9.15
CA ALA A 203 -13.29 -16.39 -9.20
C ALA A 203 -14.26 -15.20 -9.05
N ARG A 204 -14.01 -14.30 -8.10
CA ARG A 204 -14.83 -13.09 -7.93
C ARG A 204 -14.77 -12.16 -9.13
N ASP A 205 -13.58 -11.88 -9.63
CA ASP A 205 -13.38 -10.93 -10.73
C ASP A 205 -14.00 -11.40 -12.04
N PHE A 206 -14.00 -12.70 -12.28
CA PHE A 206 -14.63 -13.34 -13.45
C PHE A 206 -16.09 -13.76 -13.21
N ASN A 207 -16.63 -13.55 -11.98
CA ASN A 207 -17.96 -14.00 -11.58
C ASN A 207 -18.16 -15.52 -11.80
N ILE A 208 -17.15 -16.33 -11.47
CA ILE A 208 -17.17 -17.79 -11.59
C ILE A 208 -17.87 -18.39 -10.37
N GLN A 209 -18.63 -19.46 -10.61
CA GLN A 209 -19.32 -20.24 -9.60
C GLN A 209 -18.75 -21.67 -9.52
N LEU A 210 -19.00 -22.33 -8.37
CA LEU A 210 -18.68 -23.75 -8.25
C LEU A 210 -19.51 -24.54 -9.26
N GLY A 211 -18.87 -25.50 -9.95
CA GLY A 211 -19.46 -26.27 -11.02
C GLY A 211 -19.31 -25.69 -12.42
N ASP A 212 -18.79 -24.48 -12.56
CA ASP A 212 -18.48 -23.91 -13.89
C ASP A 212 -17.39 -24.73 -14.58
N ILE A 213 -17.50 -24.83 -15.92
CA ILE A 213 -16.59 -25.62 -16.72
C ILE A 213 -15.55 -24.73 -17.40
N PHE A 214 -14.28 -24.97 -17.10
CA PHE A 214 -13.16 -24.39 -17.81
C PHE A 214 -12.64 -25.35 -18.87
N THR A 215 -12.68 -24.95 -20.14
CA THR A 215 -11.94 -25.64 -21.18
C THR A 215 -10.50 -25.15 -21.19
N LEU A 216 -9.58 -25.99 -20.72
CA LEU A 216 -8.14 -25.68 -20.65
C LEU A 216 -7.43 -26.19 -21.90
N ASN A 217 -6.56 -25.36 -22.47
CA ASN A 217 -5.58 -25.80 -23.43
C ASN A 217 -4.32 -26.25 -22.71
N ILE A 218 -4.02 -27.54 -22.78
CA ILE A 218 -2.82 -28.15 -22.19
C ILE A 218 -2.02 -28.82 -23.30
N TYR A 219 -0.89 -28.24 -23.66
CA TYR A 219 -0.04 -28.71 -24.77
C TYR A 219 -0.81 -28.93 -26.10
N GLY A 220 -1.73 -28.00 -26.43
CA GLY A 220 -2.51 -28.05 -27.67
C GLY A 220 -3.76 -28.94 -27.60
N ARG A 221 -4.09 -29.54 -26.47
CA ARG A 221 -5.31 -30.33 -26.28
C ARG A 221 -6.29 -29.53 -25.39
N GLU A 222 -7.53 -29.43 -25.86
CA GLU A 222 -8.63 -28.87 -25.06
C GLU A 222 -9.14 -29.95 -24.10
N ILE A 223 -9.19 -29.64 -22.82
CA ILE A 223 -9.66 -30.54 -21.74
C ILE A 223 -10.61 -29.74 -20.86
N ASP A 224 -11.80 -30.27 -20.63
CA ASP A 224 -12.78 -29.66 -19.76
C ASP A 224 -12.51 -30.06 -18.30
N GLY A 225 -12.50 -29.06 -17.43
CA GLY A 225 -12.34 -29.21 -15.99
C GLY A 225 -13.43 -28.45 -15.25
N GLU A 226 -13.95 -29.04 -14.19
CA GLU A 226 -14.95 -28.45 -13.32
C GLU A 226 -14.28 -27.62 -12.23
N VAL A 227 -14.73 -26.38 -12.02
CA VAL A 227 -14.31 -25.55 -10.87
C VAL A 227 -14.95 -26.12 -9.61
N PHE A 228 -14.14 -26.81 -8.81
CA PHE A 228 -14.59 -27.61 -7.70
C PHE A 228 -14.55 -26.87 -6.36
N ASN A 229 -13.56 -26.00 -6.20
CA ASN A 229 -13.44 -25.18 -4.99
C ASN A 229 -12.72 -23.86 -5.24
N PHE A 230 -12.82 -22.95 -4.26
CA PHE A 230 -12.09 -21.70 -4.22
C PHE A 230 -11.18 -21.67 -3.01
N ARG A 231 -9.93 -21.20 -3.18
CA ARG A 231 -8.96 -20.97 -2.12
C ARG A 231 -8.43 -19.55 -2.17
N GLU A 232 -8.05 -19.01 -1.04
CA GLU A 232 -7.38 -17.72 -0.98
C GLU A 232 -5.88 -17.90 -1.23
N VAL A 233 -5.34 -17.15 -2.19
CA VAL A 233 -3.93 -17.24 -2.58
C VAL A 233 -3.23 -15.91 -2.29
N ASP A 234 -2.19 -15.96 -1.46
CA ASP A 234 -1.32 -14.80 -1.23
C ASP A 234 -0.04 -14.91 -2.07
N TYR A 235 0.09 -14.04 -3.07
CA TYR A 235 1.28 -14.00 -3.94
C TYR A 235 2.42 -13.14 -3.38
N ARG A 236 2.27 -12.57 -2.16
CA ARG A 236 3.24 -11.63 -1.57
C ARG A 236 4.31 -12.30 -0.72
N ASP A 237 4.10 -13.53 -0.33
CA ASP A 237 4.98 -14.29 0.56
C ASP A 237 6.20 -14.87 -0.14
N LEU A 238 6.28 -14.76 -1.49
CA LEU A 238 7.32 -15.34 -2.34
C LEU A 238 7.37 -16.89 -2.28
N SER A 239 6.32 -17.54 -1.81
CA SER A 239 6.16 -18.99 -1.91
C SER A 239 5.72 -19.42 -3.33
N ILE A 240 5.75 -20.73 -3.60
CA ILE A 240 5.25 -21.26 -4.86
C ILE A 240 3.72 -21.25 -4.86
N ASN A 241 3.12 -20.33 -5.58
CA ASN A 241 1.68 -20.15 -5.66
C ASN A 241 1.17 -20.23 -7.11
N PHE A 242 0.00 -20.85 -7.29
CA PHE A 242 -0.67 -20.99 -8.58
C PHE A 242 -2.13 -20.54 -8.49
N ALA A 243 -2.61 -19.85 -9.53
CA ALA A 243 -4.01 -19.47 -9.61
C ALA A 243 -4.95 -20.68 -9.74
N MET A 244 -4.47 -21.74 -10.38
CA MET A 244 -5.21 -22.98 -10.58
C MET A 244 -4.40 -24.17 -10.04
N LEU A 245 -5.02 -25.00 -9.22
CA LEU A 245 -4.53 -26.32 -8.87
C LEU A 245 -5.49 -27.37 -9.43
N PHE A 246 -4.95 -28.52 -9.81
CA PHE A 246 -5.68 -29.66 -10.34
C PHE A 246 -5.70 -30.80 -9.33
N ASN A 247 -6.68 -31.69 -9.45
CA ASN A 247 -6.68 -32.93 -8.71
C ASN A 247 -5.58 -33.87 -9.20
N PRO A 248 -4.81 -34.51 -8.30
CA PRO A 248 -3.65 -35.34 -8.67
C PRO A 248 -4.00 -36.54 -9.55
N GLN A 249 -5.15 -37.18 -9.33
CA GLN A 249 -5.57 -38.38 -10.09
C GLN A 249 -5.60 -38.16 -11.58
N PHE A 250 -5.92 -36.92 -12.00
CA PHE A 250 -5.92 -36.55 -13.41
C PHE A 250 -4.56 -36.00 -13.83
N ALA A 251 -4.04 -35.02 -13.04
CA ALA A 251 -2.91 -34.19 -13.46
C ALA A 251 -1.56 -34.92 -13.48
N GLN A 252 -1.31 -35.93 -12.63
CA GLN A 252 -0.06 -36.69 -12.58
C GLN A 252 0.30 -37.41 -13.89
N ASN A 253 -0.70 -37.67 -14.77
CA ASN A 253 -0.51 -38.31 -16.07
C ASN A 253 -0.19 -37.31 -17.19
N ILE A 254 -0.30 -36.00 -16.94
CA ILE A 254 0.04 -34.97 -17.90
C ILE A 254 1.57 -34.81 -17.94
N PRO A 255 2.17 -34.56 -19.11
CA PRO A 255 3.58 -34.18 -19.19
C PRO A 255 3.81 -32.91 -18.36
N HIS A 256 4.82 -32.93 -17.50
CA HIS A 256 5.10 -31.85 -16.57
C HIS A 256 6.59 -31.71 -16.29
N GLU A 257 6.95 -30.54 -15.82
CA GLU A 257 8.24 -30.21 -15.24
C GLU A 257 8.04 -29.96 -13.74
N TYR A 258 9.13 -29.78 -13.00
CA TYR A 258 9.06 -29.32 -11.63
C TYR A 258 9.59 -27.89 -11.51
N LEU A 259 8.94 -27.16 -10.63
CA LEU A 259 9.39 -25.91 -10.07
C LEU A 259 9.83 -26.19 -8.65
N ALA A 260 10.98 -25.66 -8.26
CA ALA A 260 11.43 -25.81 -6.88
C ALA A 260 11.88 -24.49 -6.28
N THR A 261 11.82 -24.43 -4.96
CA THR A 261 12.49 -23.41 -4.16
C THR A 261 13.49 -24.06 -3.24
N ALA A 262 14.55 -23.34 -2.89
CA ALA A 262 15.41 -23.72 -1.79
C ALA A 262 15.78 -22.53 -0.94
N LYS A 263 15.81 -22.78 0.38
CA LYS A 263 16.35 -21.87 1.37
C LYS A 263 17.56 -22.53 2.01
N PHE A 264 18.68 -21.85 1.97
CA PHE A 264 19.95 -22.37 2.47
C PHE A 264 20.23 -21.89 3.90
N ASN A 265 20.73 -22.80 4.72
CA ASN A 265 21.17 -22.48 6.08
C ASN A 265 22.67 -22.14 6.14
N SER A 266 23.38 -22.28 5.02
CA SER A 266 24.79 -21.99 4.90
C SER A 266 25.13 -21.28 3.59
N ASP A 267 26.20 -20.48 3.58
CA ASP A 267 26.73 -19.80 2.38
C ASP A 267 27.49 -20.76 1.44
N LYS A 268 27.23 -22.07 1.51
CA LYS A 268 27.97 -23.07 0.76
C LYS A 268 27.39 -23.41 -0.61
N PHE A 269 26.20 -22.91 -0.91
CA PHE A 269 25.60 -23.19 -2.20
C PHE A 269 26.38 -22.51 -3.33
N ASP A 270 26.86 -23.31 -4.28
CA ASP A 270 27.59 -22.85 -5.47
C ASP A 270 26.72 -23.07 -6.73
N GLU A 271 26.29 -21.95 -7.33
CA GLU A 271 25.51 -21.96 -8.58
C GLU A 271 26.25 -22.67 -9.71
N THR A 272 27.59 -22.56 -9.77
CA THR A 272 28.40 -23.16 -10.83
C THR A 272 28.42 -24.66 -10.70
N GLU A 273 28.61 -25.20 -9.48
CA GLU A 273 28.59 -26.65 -9.21
C GLU A 273 27.23 -27.24 -9.55
N MET A 274 26.13 -26.50 -9.25
CA MET A 274 24.76 -26.93 -9.58
C MET A 274 24.53 -26.99 -11.08
N LEU A 275 25.02 -26.01 -11.84
CA LEU A 275 24.92 -25.98 -13.30
C LEU A 275 25.78 -27.06 -13.98
N GLU A 276 26.91 -27.45 -13.39
CA GLU A 276 27.67 -28.60 -13.89
C GLU A 276 26.89 -29.91 -13.74
N VAL A 277 26.13 -30.04 -12.65
CA VAL A 277 25.27 -31.20 -12.41
C VAL A 277 24.04 -31.16 -13.30
N MET A 278 23.41 -30.00 -13.48
CA MET A 278 22.17 -29.82 -14.25
C MET A 278 22.27 -28.60 -15.17
N PRO A 279 22.84 -28.74 -16.38
CA PRO A 279 23.05 -27.61 -17.30
C PRO A 279 21.76 -26.97 -17.84
N SER A 280 20.64 -27.70 -17.83
CA SER A 280 19.33 -27.23 -18.28
C SER A 280 18.57 -26.41 -17.22
N LEU A 281 19.07 -26.39 -15.98
CA LEU A 281 18.42 -25.76 -14.85
C LEU A 281 18.48 -24.23 -14.96
N SER A 282 17.32 -23.59 -14.83
CA SER A 282 17.22 -22.13 -14.72
C SER A 282 17.11 -21.75 -13.25
N MET A 283 18.07 -20.98 -12.77
CA MET A 283 18.10 -20.51 -11.37
C MET A 283 17.79 -19.03 -11.31
N ILE A 284 16.88 -18.64 -10.40
CA ILE A 284 16.50 -17.26 -10.14
C ILE A 284 16.82 -16.96 -8.69
N LYS A 285 17.87 -16.16 -8.46
CA LYS A 285 18.25 -15.70 -7.14
C LYS A 285 17.33 -14.60 -6.66
N ILE A 286 16.61 -14.87 -5.57
CA ILE A 286 15.62 -13.93 -5.02
C ILE A 286 16.28 -12.64 -4.55
N ALA A 287 17.45 -12.70 -3.92
CA ALA A 287 18.19 -11.54 -3.46
C ALA A 287 18.47 -10.52 -4.58
N ASP A 288 18.77 -10.97 -5.80
CA ASP A 288 19.02 -10.10 -6.94
C ASP A 288 17.73 -9.40 -7.41
N TYR A 289 16.63 -10.14 -7.40
CA TYR A 289 15.31 -9.57 -7.71
C TYR A 289 14.88 -8.55 -6.67
N LEU A 290 14.97 -8.90 -5.38
CA LEU A 290 14.65 -8.01 -4.28
C LEU A 290 15.54 -6.75 -4.29
N THR A 291 16.82 -6.88 -4.61
CA THR A 291 17.73 -5.74 -4.74
C THR A 291 17.26 -4.77 -5.82
N LYS A 292 16.82 -5.27 -6.98
CA LYS A 292 16.28 -4.44 -8.07
C LYS A 292 14.97 -3.74 -7.66
N VAL A 293 14.05 -4.49 -7.05
CA VAL A 293 12.77 -3.93 -6.55
C VAL A 293 13.03 -2.89 -5.48
N THR A 294 13.89 -3.18 -4.50
CA THR A 294 14.27 -2.25 -3.43
C THR A 294 14.95 -1.00 -3.98
N ALA A 295 15.78 -1.12 -5.02
CA ALA A 295 16.41 0.03 -5.67
C ALA A 295 15.37 0.95 -6.35
N VAL A 296 14.32 0.39 -6.97
CA VAL A 296 13.20 1.16 -7.54
C VAL A 296 12.41 1.84 -6.43
N LEU A 297 12.04 1.08 -5.37
CA LEU A 297 11.33 1.62 -4.22
C LEU A 297 12.11 2.73 -3.52
N ASN A 298 13.42 2.60 -3.37
CA ASN A 298 14.28 3.64 -2.82
C ASN A 298 14.29 4.91 -3.69
N LYS A 299 14.27 4.79 -5.02
CA LYS A 299 14.15 5.97 -5.90
C LYS A 299 12.81 6.69 -5.70
N VAL A 300 11.72 5.94 -5.60
CA VAL A 300 10.39 6.50 -5.28
C VAL A 300 10.41 7.17 -3.90
N PHE A 301 11.01 6.53 -2.90
CA PHE A 301 11.16 7.08 -1.56
C PHE A 301 11.96 8.39 -1.55
N ILE A 302 13.08 8.45 -2.27
CA ILE A 302 13.88 9.68 -2.41
C ILE A 302 13.04 10.79 -3.06
N ALA A 303 12.27 10.48 -4.11
CA ALA A 303 11.40 11.45 -4.78
C ALA A 303 10.32 11.98 -3.81
N VAL A 304 9.65 11.11 -3.05
CA VAL A 304 8.67 11.49 -2.03
C VAL A 304 9.30 12.35 -0.94
N THR A 305 10.52 12.00 -0.49
CA THR A 305 11.27 12.77 0.51
C THR A 305 11.64 14.16 0.01
N LEU A 306 12.07 14.30 -1.24
CA LEU A 306 12.38 15.59 -1.86
C LEU A 306 11.12 16.46 -1.99
N ILE A 307 10.00 15.91 -2.44
CA ILE A 307 8.71 16.61 -2.50
C ILE A 307 8.29 17.07 -1.10
N SER A 308 8.46 16.21 -0.10
CA SER A 308 8.17 16.54 1.30
C SER A 308 9.05 17.69 1.80
N ALA A 309 10.34 17.66 1.53
CA ALA A 309 11.29 18.73 1.89
C ALA A 309 10.90 20.08 1.26
N VAL A 310 10.56 20.10 -0.04
CA VAL A 310 10.08 21.31 -0.72
C VAL A 310 8.79 21.80 -0.09
N THR A 311 7.87 20.91 0.25
CA THR A 311 6.60 21.25 0.92
C THR A 311 6.82 21.84 2.30
N ILE A 312 7.80 21.33 3.07
CA ILE A 312 8.22 21.89 4.36
C ILE A 312 8.70 23.33 4.18
N VAL A 313 9.57 23.57 3.22
CA VAL A 313 10.09 24.94 2.93
C VAL A 313 8.95 25.88 2.56
N ILE A 314 8.04 25.46 1.69
CA ILE A 314 6.85 26.25 1.32
C ILE A 314 5.98 26.51 2.57
N GLY A 315 5.73 25.50 3.39
CA GLY A 315 4.99 25.62 4.64
C GLY A 315 5.62 26.64 5.59
N LEU A 316 6.93 26.60 5.77
CA LEU A 316 7.69 27.57 6.58
C LEU A 316 7.59 29.01 6.04
N ILE A 317 7.65 29.18 4.71
CA ILE A 317 7.45 30.49 4.07
C ILE A 317 6.04 31.02 4.33
N VAL A 318 5.02 30.17 4.20
CA VAL A 318 3.63 30.55 4.46
C VAL A 318 3.44 30.91 5.94
N ILE A 319 3.99 30.12 6.87
CA ILE A 319 3.97 30.42 8.33
C ILE A 319 4.66 31.77 8.60
N SER A 320 5.85 31.95 8.07
CA SER A 320 6.63 33.20 8.24
C SER A 320 5.85 34.41 7.70
N SER A 321 5.24 34.29 6.54
CA SER A 321 4.41 35.34 5.94
C SER A 321 3.20 35.67 6.80
N ALA A 322 2.51 34.63 7.34
CA ALA A 322 1.37 34.80 8.23
C ALA A 322 1.77 35.52 9.52
N ILE A 323 2.93 35.19 10.12
CA ILE A 323 3.47 35.85 11.31
C ILE A 323 3.81 37.32 11.00
N MET A 324 4.45 37.61 9.86
CA MET A 324 4.78 38.98 9.46
C MET A 324 3.52 39.85 9.28
N VAL A 325 2.50 39.33 8.61
CA VAL A 325 1.22 40.06 8.44
C VAL A 325 0.55 40.30 9.78
N GLN A 326 0.52 39.31 10.66
CA GLN A 326 -0.02 39.44 12.02
C GLN A 326 0.80 40.43 12.84
N GLY A 327 2.12 40.46 12.71
CA GLY A 327 3.00 41.36 13.41
C GLY A 327 2.63 42.83 13.20
N LYS A 328 2.43 43.23 11.93
CA LYS A 328 2.02 44.62 11.60
C LYS A 328 0.65 45.00 12.17
N VAL A 329 -0.33 44.09 12.12
CA VAL A 329 -1.66 44.34 12.73
C VAL A 329 -1.55 44.43 14.24
N LYS A 330 -0.69 43.63 14.88
CA LYS A 330 -0.48 43.62 16.33
C LYS A 330 0.27 44.81 16.84
N GLU A 331 1.18 45.40 16.07
CA GLU A 331 1.84 46.67 16.47
C GLU A 331 0.86 47.76 16.81
N TYR A 332 -0.15 47.97 15.96
CA TYR A 332 -1.20 48.94 16.23
C TYR A 332 -2.05 48.56 17.46
N GLN A 333 -2.44 47.31 17.59
CA GLN A 333 -3.19 46.81 18.73
C GLN A 333 -2.39 46.95 20.05
N ASN A 334 -1.10 46.64 20.03
CA ASN A 334 -0.20 46.76 21.18
C ASN A 334 -0.02 48.21 21.62
N LEU A 335 0.02 49.17 20.68
CA LEU A 335 0.03 50.59 21.00
C LEU A 335 -1.26 51.00 21.71
N VAL A 336 -2.41 50.58 21.23
CA VAL A 336 -3.72 50.81 21.88
C VAL A 336 -3.74 50.24 23.30
N PHE A 337 -3.28 48.99 23.49
CA PHE A 337 -3.21 48.37 24.81
C PHE A 337 -2.25 49.10 25.75
N LYS A 338 -1.12 49.63 25.28
CA LYS A 338 -0.22 50.48 26.06
C LYS A 338 -0.90 51.77 26.53
N ILE A 339 -1.65 52.43 25.65
CA ILE A 339 -2.40 53.64 25.98
C ILE A 339 -3.47 53.34 27.04
N LEU A 340 -4.09 52.13 26.99
CA LEU A 340 -5.05 51.65 27.96
C LEU A 340 -4.45 51.18 29.28
N GLY A 341 -3.11 51.31 29.49
CA GLY A 341 -2.45 51.00 30.73
C GLY A 341 -1.96 49.54 30.88
N PHE A 342 -1.99 48.74 29.82
CA PHE A 342 -1.46 47.36 29.90
C PHE A 342 0.05 47.36 30.02
N SER A 343 0.56 46.53 30.93
CA SER A 343 2.00 46.29 31.08
C SER A 343 2.57 45.52 29.86
N LYS A 344 3.86 45.70 29.59
CA LYS A 344 4.55 44.96 28.52
C LYS A 344 4.41 43.43 28.71
N LYS A 345 4.38 42.97 29.96
CA LYS A 345 4.25 41.55 30.31
C LYS A 345 2.88 40.99 29.93
N GLU A 346 1.82 41.75 30.21
CA GLU A 346 0.44 41.36 29.85
C GLU A 346 0.21 41.31 28.35
N ILE A 347 0.80 42.24 27.60
CA ILE A 347 0.72 42.26 26.12
C ILE A 347 1.42 41.02 25.50
N ILE A 348 2.63 40.73 25.98
CA ILE A 348 3.38 39.55 25.51
C ILE A 348 2.63 38.27 25.86
N LEU A 349 2.17 38.16 27.10
CA LEU A 349 1.45 36.96 27.57
C LEU A 349 0.14 36.75 26.81
N SER A 350 -0.61 37.81 26.49
CA SER A 350 -1.82 37.72 25.69
C SER A 350 -1.53 37.24 24.28
N SER A 351 -0.45 37.71 23.65
CA SER A 351 -0.03 37.26 22.35
C SER A 351 0.41 35.81 22.32
N LEU A 352 1.14 35.36 23.35
CA LEU A 352 1.54 33.93 23.49
C LEU A 352 0.32 33.02 23.67
N ILE A 353 -0.62 33.40 24.53
CA ILE A 353 -1.86 32.62 24.75
C ILE A 353 -2.66 32.51 23.45
N GLU A 354 -2.78 33.59 22.69
CA GLU A 354 -3.46 33.61 21.38
C GLU A 354 -2.79 32.63 20.42
N PHE A 355 -1.45 32.67 20.33
CA PHE A 355 -0.67 31.77 19.47
C PHE A 355 -0.85 30.30 19.86
N ILE A 356 -0.81 30.00 21.18
CA ILE A 356 -1.00 28.65 21.70
C ILE A 356 -2.39 28.11 21.37
N ILE A 357 -3.45 28.93 21.48
CA ILE A 357 -4.82 28.52 21.15
C ILE A 357 -4.94 28.21 19.65
N ILE A 358 -4.43 29.08 18.80
CA ILE A 358 -4.46 28.88 17.34
C ILE A 358 -3.67 27.62 16.97
N PHE A 359 -2.45 27.48 17.50
CA PHE A 359 -1.57 26.36 17.19
C PHE A 359 -2.15 25.01 17.62
N LYS A 360 -2.67 24.91 18.86
CA LYS A 360 -3.36 23.69 19.31
C LYS A 360 -4.56 23.34 18.44
N SER A 361 -5.32 24.34 18.02
CA SER A 361 -6.46 24.13 17.13
C SER A 361 -6.04 23.61 15.76
N VAL A 362 -5.00 24.18 15.19
CA VAL A 362 -4.41 23.77 13.92
C VAL A 362 -3.90 22.32 13.98
N ILE A 363 -3.11 22.00 15.02
CA ILE A 363 -2.55 20.64 15.20
C ILE A 363 -3.67 19.60 15.28
N LEU A 364 -4.69 19.84 16.09
CA LEU A 364 -5.78 18.88 16.28
C LEU A 364 -6.51 18.57 14.98
N ILE A 365 -6.80 19.61 14.18
CA ILE A 365 -7.45 19.44 12.89
C ILE A 365 -6.49 18.77 11.89
N ALA A 366 -5.23 19.19 11.87
CA ALA A 366 -4.22 18.66 10.96
C ALA A 366 -3.96 17.17 11.17
N ILE A 367 -3.87 16.71 12.43
CA ILE A 367 -3.72 15.29 12.76
C ILE A 367 -4.92 14.49 12.23
N PHE A 368 -6.14 14.98 12.47
CA PHE A 368 -7.35 14.30 12.01
C PHE A 368 -7.35 14.09 10.50
N PHE A 369 -7.06 15.15 9.72
CA PHE A 369 -7.01 15.02 8.26
C PHE A 369 -5.80 14.27 7.74
N ALA A 370 -4.65 14.37 8.40
CA ALA A 370 -3.47 13.63 8.02
C ALA A 370 -3.65 12.11 8.19
N VAL A 371 -4.30 11.68 9.27
CA VAL A 371 -4.63 10.27 9.52
C VAL A 371 -5.59 9.76 8.44
N ILE A 372 -6.68 10.47 8.16
CA ILE A 372 -7.65 10.07 7.13
C ILE A 372 -6.99 10.07 5.75
N GLY A 373 -6.25 11.12 5.41
CA GLY A 373 -5.60 11.25 4.11
C GLY A 373 -4.52 10.20 3.88
N SER A 374 -3.66 9.94 4.87
CA SER A 374 -2.64 8.91 4.78
C SER A 374 -3.24 7.50 4.68
N LYS A 375 -4.30 7.23 5.45
CA LYS A 375 -5.01 5.95 5.37
C LYS A 375 -5.60 5.75 3.96
N PHE A 376 -6.31 6.74 3.44
CA PHE A 376 -6.88 6.68 2.10
C PHE A 376 -5.82 6.43 1.02
N ILE A 377 -4.70 7.15 1.09
CA ILE A 377 -3.60 6.99 0.12
C ILE A 377 -3.00 5.60 0.18
N ILE A 378 -2.69 5.10 1.38
CA ILE A 378 -2.03 3.80 1.57
C ILE A 378 -2.97 2.65 1.17
N GLU A 379 -4.24 2.66 1.60
CA GLU A 379 -5.17 1.55 1.37
C GLU A 379 -5.79 1.56 -0.04
N ASN A 380 -6.11 2.73 -0.62
CA ASN A 380 -6.86 2.79 -1.87
C ASN A 380 -6.02 3.15 -3.11
N ILE A 381 -4.84 3.75 -2.93
CA ILE A 381 -3.96 4.11 -4.06
C ILE A 381 -2.81 3.12 -4.16
N PHE A 382 -2.23 2.73 -3.01
CA PHE A 382 -1.09 1.82 -2.96
C PHE A 382 -1.48 0.39 -2.59
N GLU A 383 -2.73 0.14 -2.20
CA GLU A 383 -3.25 -1.18 -1.80
C GLU A 383 -2.42 -1.86 -0.70
N LEU A 384 -1.80 -1.04 0.17
CA LEU A 384 -0.97 -1.48 1.29
C LEU A 384 -1.75 -1.41 2.60
N VAL A 385 -1.30 -2.16 3.60
CA VAL A 385 -1.89 -2.12 4.94
C VAL A 385 -1.45 -0.85 5.66
N TRP A 386 -2.41 0.04 5.98
CA TRP A 386 -2.12 1.24 6.74
C TRP A 386 -1.92 0.93 8.23
N MET A 387 -0.85 1.48 8.80
CA MET A 387 -0.56 1.39 10.23
C MET A 387 -0.32 2.77 10.80
N PHE A 388 -0.95 3.04 11.95
CA PHE A 388 -0.78 4.28 12.68
C PHE A 388 0.56 4.31 13.42
N ASP A 389 1.37 5.34 13.20
CA ASP A 389 2.64 5.53 13.89
C ASP A 389 2.64 6.82 14.72
N PHE A 390 2.46 6.65 16.03
CA PHE A 390 2.42 7.76 16.97
C PHE A 390 3.78 8.46 17.14
N LYS A 391 4.89 7.73 16.98
CA LYS A 391 6.25 8.30 17.11
C LYS A 391 6.52 9.28 15.98
N VAL A 392 6.12 8.93 14.77
CA VAL A 392 6.27 9.80 13.58
C VAL A 392 5.46 11.07 13.74
N LEU A 393 4.24 10.97 14.26
CA LEU A 393 3.38 12.11 14.51
C LEU A 393 4.02 13.10 15.50
N ILE A 394 4.57 12.60 16.62
CA ILE A 394 5.26 13.44 17.61
C ILE A 394 6.54 14.05 17.01
N LEU A 395 7.37 13.25 16.35
CA LEU A 395 8.62 13.74 15.73
C LEU A 395 8.33 14.83 14.70
N SER A 396 7.33 14.63 13.84
CA SER A 396 6.93 15.65 12.86
C SER A 396 6.41 16.94 13.52
N LEU A 397 5.69 16.83 14.65
CA LEU A 397 5.21 17.99 15.40
C LEU A 397 6.30 18.74 16.15
N ILE A 398 7.39 18.07 16.55
CA ILE A 398 8.55 18.70 17.21
C ILE A 398 9.38 19.50 16.20
N HIS A 399 9.41 19.09 14.93
CA HIS A 399 10.18 19.75 13.87
C HIS A 399 9.42 20.92 13.20
N ILE A 400 8.13 21.09 13.51
CA ILE A 400 7.28 22.24 13.12
C ILE A 400 7.26 23.29 14.23
#